data_2c1089fc43d61bd80bc0b8138c9ea4a3
#
_entry.id   2c1089fc43d61bd80bc0b8138c9ea4a3
#
_cell.length_a   1.000
_cell.length_b   1.000
_cell.length_c   1.000
_cell.angle_alpha   90.00
_cell.angle_beta   90.00
_cell.angle_gamma   90.00
#
_symmetry.space_group_name_H-M   'P 1'
#
loop_
_entity.id
_entity.type
_entity.pdbx_description
1 polymer ?
#
loop_
_entity_poly.entity_id
_entity_poly.type
_entity_poly.pdbx_seq_one_letter_code
_entity_poly.pdbx_strand_id
1 'polypeptide(L)'
;MNRGRVQLDAAIAYTLREEQARAVHDTKTYYQSHPGGEYLWNAKPRFGKTLSVYDFCKQVDAQTVLIVTNRPAIANSWYSDYVRFLGRESGYLFVSHVDALAGQPHVLDEQGYLDAAAQGEKLYKRIEFVSLQDMKGSKYFGGEYDKLRHLTELNW
;
A
#
# COMPACT_ATOMS: atom_id res chain seq x y z
N MET A 1 18.40 -27.79 -13.04
CA MET A 1 17.08 -27.69 -12.39
C MET A 1 16.59 -26.27 -12.52
N ASN A 2 15.64 -26.08 -13.39
CA ASN A 2 14.99 -24.79 -13.60
C ASN A 2 14.06 -24.56 -12.42
N ARG A 3 14.52 -23.90 -11.37
CA ARG A 3 13.60 -23.36 -10.38
C ARG A 3 12.88 -22.23 -11.09
N GLY A 4 11.65 -22.51 -11.50
CA GLY A 4 10.81 -21.57 -12.21
C GLY A 4 10.89 -20.19 -11.56
N ARG A 5 11.40 -19.21 -12.30
CA ARG A 5 11.05 -17.83 -12.05
C ARG A 5 9.54 -17.84 -12.00
N VAL A 6 8.97 -17.57 -10.82
CA VAL A 6 7.58 -17.14 -10.76
C VAL A 6 7.56 -15.93 -11.66
N GLN A 7 7.07 -16.12 -12.87
CA GLN A 7 6.73 -15.03 -13.74
C GLN A 7 5.64 -14.32 -12.95
N LEU A 8 5.96 -13.15 -12.41
CA LEU A 8 4.96 -12.29 -11.84
C LEU A 8 4.15 -11.81 -13.03
N ASP A 9 3.10 -12.56 -13.29
CA ASP A 9 2.17 -12.24 -14.35
C ASP A 9 1.69 -10.81 -14.14
N ALA A 10 1.41 -10.10 -15.24
CA ALA A 10 0.81 -8.78 -15.21
C ALA A 10 -0.42 -8.80 -14.28
N ALA A 11 -0.65 -7.71 -13.56
CA ALA A 11 -1.80 -7.58 -12.67
C ALA A 11 -3.09 -7.96 -13.41
N ILE A 12 -3.95 -8.74 -12.76
CA ILE A 12 -5.20 -9.17 -13.37
C ILE A 12 -6.22 -8.03 -13.42
N ALA A 13 -7.00 -7.99 -14.48
CA ALA A 13 -8.17 -7.13 -14.54
C ALA A 13 -9.21 -7.58 -13.52
N TYR A 14 -9.87 -6.63 -12.89
CA TYR A 14 -10.92 -6.87 -11.91
C TYR A 14 -12.12 -5.93 -12.14
N THR A 15 -13.26 -6.35 -11.63
CA THR A 15 -14.45 -5.51 -11.52
C THR A 15 -14.91 -5.50 -10.07
N LEU A 16 -15.11 -4.32 -9.50
CA LEU A 16 -15.66 -4.20 -8.16
C LEU A 16 -17.11 -4.72 -8.14
N ARG A 17 -17.46 -5.42 -7.08
CA ARG A 17 -18.85 -5.71 -6.79
C ARG A 17 -19.62 -4.42 -6.47
N GLU A 18 -20.93 -4.43 -6.59
CA GLU A 18 -21.75 -3.23 -6.39
C GLU A 18 -21.48 -2.55 -5.04
N GLU A 19 -21.44 -3.30 -3.95
CA GLU A 19 -21.17 -2.76 -2.63
C GLU A 19 -19.77 -2.17 -2.46
N GLN A 20 -18.77 -2.73 -3.15
CA GLN A 20 -17.40 -2.19 -3.18
C GLN A 20 -17.36 -0.89 -3.99
N ALA A 21 -17.94 -0.89 -5.17
CA ALA A 21 -18.01 0.29 -6.04
C ALA A 21 -18.73 1.45 -5.35
N ARG A 22 -19.80 1.16 -4.63
CA ARG A 22 -20.55 2.14 -3.85
C ARG A 22 -19.70 2.73 -2.72
N ALA A 23 -19.00 1.90 -1.94
CA ALA A 23 -18.14 2.36 -0.86
C ALA A 23 -17.01 3.26 -1.40
N VAL A 24 -16.39 2.89 -2.51
CA VAL A 24 -15.35 3.69 -3.17
C VAL A 24 -15.92 5.02 -3.66
N HIS A 25 -17.08 5.00 -4.31
CA HIS A 25 -17.76 6.20 -4.82
C HIS A 25 -18.11 7.17 -3.68
N ASP A 26 -18.73 6.66 -2.62
CA ASP A 26 -19.14 7.49 -1.47
C ASP A 26 -17.94 8.13 -0.78
N THR A 27 -16.85 7.38 -0.63
CA THR A 27 -15.61 7.89 -0.05
C THR A 27 -14.98 8.97 -0.93
N LYS A 28 -14.91 8.74 -2.23
CA LYS A 28 -14.40 9.72 -3.19
C LYS A 28 -15.20 11.02 -3.16
N THR A 29 -16.52 10.92 -3.13
CA THR A 29 -17.43 12.07 -3.03
C THR A 29 -17.22 12.84 -1.72
N TYR A 30 -17.04 12.13 -0.61
CA TYR A 30 -16.75 12.74 0.68
C TYR A 30 -15.45 13.56 0.63
N TYR A 31 -14.36 12.99 0.12
CA TYR A 31 -13.08 13.70 0.08
C TYR A 31 -13.05 14.90 -0.88
N GLN A 32 -13.92 14.94 -1.88
CA GLN A 32 -14.05 16.12 -2.75
C GLN A 32 -14.54 17.36 -1.98
N SER A 33 -15.33 17.17 -0.96
CA SER A 33 -15.87 18.27 -0.11
C SER A 33 -15.17 18.38 1.26
N HIS A 34 -14.39 17.38 1.65
CA HIS A 34 -13.69 17.33 2.93
C HIS A 34 -12.21 16.94 2.73
N PRO A 35 -11.38 17.83 2.15
CA PRO A 35 -9.95 17.58 2.01
C PRO A 35 -9.31 17.34 3.39
N GLY A 36 -8.54 16.25 3.53
CA GLY A 36 -7.93 15.87 4.81
C GLY A 36 -8.90 15.31 5.86
N GLY A 37 -10.14 15.04 5.46
CA GLY A 37 -11.14 14.43 6.35
C GLY A 37 -10.88 12.96 6.67
N GLU A 38 -11.68 12.42 7.58
CA GLU A 38 -11.65 11.01 7.97
C GLU A 38 -12.92 10.32 7.50
N TYR A 39 -12.77 9.10 6.97
CA TYR A 39 -13.89 8.29 6.49
C TYR A 39 -13.79 6.86 6.99
N LEU A 40 -14.82 6.34 7.62
CA LEU A 40 -14.85 4.99 8.19
C LEU A 40 -15.63 4.02 7.30
N TRP A 41 -14.95 2.96 6.89
CA TRP A 41 -15.60 1.80 6.27
C TRP A 41 -15.93 0.73 7.32
N ASN A 42 -17.19 0.58 7.65
CA ASN A 42 -17.67 -0.53 8.45
C ASN A 42 -18.01 -1.71 7.53
N ALA A 43 -17.00 -2.45 7.12
CA ALA A 43 -17.13 -3.52 6.15
C ALA A 43 -17.04 -4.90 6.81
N LYS A 44 -17.96 -5.78 6.42
CA LYS A 44 -18.02 -7.17 6.89
C LYS A 44 -16.78 -7.97 6.43
N PRO A 45 -16.47 -9.11 7.09
CA PRO A 45 -15.52 -10.07 6.54
C PRO A 45 -15.86 -10.44 5.10
N ARG A 46 -14.85 -10.70 4.28
CA ARG A 46 -14.98 -11.01 2.84
C ARG A 46 -15.56 -9.89 1.96
N PHE A 47 -15.66 -8.68 2.47
CA PHE A 47 -16.03 -7.52 1.66
C PHE A 47 -15.03 -7.25 0.53
N GLY A 48 -13.75 -7.60 0.73
CA GLY A 48 -12.67 -7.25 -0.20
C GLY A 48 -12.14 -5.83 0.04
N LYS A 49 -11.89 -5.50 1.30
CA LYS A 49 -11.44 -4.17 1.73
C LYS A 49 -10.17 -3.72 1.01
N THR A 50 -9.18 -4.60 0.94
CA THR A 50 -7.87 -4.28 0.36
C THR A 50 -7.99 -3.87 -1.10
N LEU A 51 -8.70 -4.66 -1.91
CA LEU A 51 -8.96 -4.33 -3.31
C LEU A 51 -9.70 -2.99 -3.44
N SER A 52 -10.73 -2.79 -2.61
CA SER A 52 -11.52 -1.55 -2.64
C SER A 52 -10.69 -0.33 -2.26
N VAL A 53 -9.78 -0.46 -1.29
CA VAL A 53 -8.84 0.62 -0.91
C VAL A 53 -7.88 0.91 -2.06
N TYR A 54 -7.31 -0.09 -2.69
CA TYR A 54 -6.42 0.11 -3.83
C TYR A 54 -7.13 0.75 -5.02
N ASP A 55 -8.36 0.34 -5.29
CA ASP A 55 -9.17 0.96 -6.34
C ASP A 55 -9.49 2.42 -6.03
N PHE A 56 -9.86 2.71 -4.78
CA PHE A 56 -10.06 4.09 -4.32
C PHE A 56 -8.79 4.94 -4.52
N CYS A 57 -7.62 4.45 -4.10
CA CYS A 57 -6.35 5.16 -4.29
C CYS A 57 -6.06 5.46 -5.76
N LYS A 58 -6.36 4.52 -6.66
CA LYS A 58 -6.25 4.75 -8.11
C LYS A 58 -7.21 5.82 -8.59
N GLN A 59 -8.46 5.78 -8.15
CA GLN A 59 -9.49 6.72 -8.61
C GLN A 59 -9.23 8.16 -8.16
N VAL A 60 -8.62 8.34 -6.99
CA VAL A 60 -8.26 9.68 -6.47
C VAL A 60 -6.84 10.10 -6.85
N ASP A 61 -6.13 9.26 -7.59
CA ASP A 61 -4.74 9.49 -7.99
C ASP A 61 -3.80 9.76 -6.80
N ALA A 62 -3.98 9.00 -5.72
CA ALA A 62 -3.15 9.14 -4.52
C ALA A 62 -1.68 8.92 -4.86
N GLN A 63 -0.81 9.85 -4.47
CA GLN A 63 0.63 9.79 -4.78
C GLN A 63 1.40 9.01 -3.73
N THR A 64 0.99 9.16 -2.48
CA THR A 64 1.57 8.47 -1.33
C THR A 64 0.45 7.87 -0.49
N VAL A 65 0.54 6.59 -0.21
CA VAL A 65 -0.43 5.83 0.57
C VAL A 65 0.28 5.14 1.72
N LEU A 66 -0.14 5.44 2.94
CA LEU A 66 0.35 4.77 4.13
C LEU A 66 -0.70 3.81 4.68
N ILE A 67 -0.35 2.54 4.74
CA ILE A 67 -1.18 1.49 5.34
C ILE A 67 -0.63 1.17 6.71
N VAL A 68 -1.41 1.41 7.74
CA VAL A 68 -1.03 1.12 9.12
C VAL A 68 -1.95 0.03 9.66
N THR A 69 -1.38 -1.05 10.15
CA THR A 69 -2.14 -2.14 10.75
C THR A 69 -1.59 -2.47 12.15
N ASN A 70 -2.45 -3.11 12.96
CA ASN A 70 -2.03 -3.51 14.30
C ASN A 70 -0.97 -4.62 14.27
N ARG A 71 -1.07 -5.57 13.33
CA ARG A 71 -0.24 -6.77 13.29
C ARG A 71 0.53 -6.90 11.98
N PRO A 72 1.84 -7.25 12.05
CA PRO A 72 2.65 -7.47 10.85
C PRO A 72 2.12 -8.62 9.96
N ALA A 73 1.47 -9.63 10.56
CA ALA A 73 0.96 -10.79 9.85
C ALA A 73 -0.08 -10.46 8.76
N ILE A 74 -0.75 -9.32 8.86
CA ILE A 74 -1.71 -8.83 7.84
C ILE A 74 -0.99 -8.30 6.59
N ALA A 75 0.30 -8.05 6.67
CA ALA A 75 1.10 -7.55 5.56
C ALA A 75 0.99 -8.42 4.30
N ASN A 76 0.94 -9.74 4.46
CA ASN A 76 0.83 -10.68 3.34
C ASN A 76 -0.43 -10.47 2.51
N SER A 77 -1.57 -10.16 3.13
CA SER A 77 -2.82 -9.88 2.40
C SER A 77 -2.71 -8.62 1.56
N TRP A 78 -2.16 -7.54 2.12
CA TRP A 78 -1.94 -6.29 1.41
C TRP A 78 -0.95 -6.44 0.27
N TYR A 79 0.15 -7.16 0.52
CA TYR A 79 1.16 -7.45 -0.49
C TYR A 79 0.59 -8.33 -1.62
N SER A 80 -0.10 -9.42 -1.29
CA SER A 80 -0.67 -10.33 -2.28
C SER A 80 -1.67 -9.63 -3.19
N ASP A 81 -2.52 -8.80 -2.63
CA ASP A 81 -3.49 -8.03 -3.39
C ASP A 81 -2.82 -6.92 -4.21
N TYR A 82 -1.74 -6.31 -3.72
CA TYR A 82 -0.94 -5.40 -4.52
C TYR A 82 -0.37 -6.09 -5.77
N VAL A 83 0.28 -7.23 -5.61
CA VAL A 83 0.85 -8.00 -6.72
C VAL A 83 -0.25 -8.41 -7.71
N ARG A 84 -1.38 -8.85 -7.19
CA ARG A 84 -2.49 -9.40 -7.98
C ARG A 84 -3.24 -8.33 -8.77
N PHE A 85 -3.50 -7.18 -8.19
CA PHE A 85 -4.43 -6.18 -8.74
C PHE A 85 -3.77 -4.88 -9.19
N LEU A 86 -2.63 -4.54 -8.66
CA LEU A 86 -1.88 -3.35 -9.04
C LEU A 86 -0.60 -3.68 -9.81
N GLY A 87 0.36 -4.28 -9.15
CA GLY A 87 1.69 -4.49 -9.69
C GLY A 87 2.39 -3.17 -10.04
N ARG A 88 3.61 -3.24 -10.52
CA ARG A 88 4.38 -2.07 -10.95
C ARG A 88 3.77 -1.34 -12.14
N GLU A 89 3.01 -2.03 -12.97
CA GLU A 89 2.34 -1.47 -14.14
C GLU A 89 1.32 -0.39 -13.79
N SER A 90 0.76 -0.44 -12.58
CA SER A 90 -0.14 0.59 -12.06
C SER A 90 0.54 1.93 -11.82
N GLY A 91 1.87 1.97 -11.78
CA GLY A 91 2.66 3.11 -11.37
C GLY A 91 2.91 3.20 -9.86
N TYR A 92 2.33 2.30 -9.06
CA TYR A 92 2.59 2.19 -7.62
C TYR A 92 3.73 1.23 -7.33
N LEU A 93 4.64 1.62 -6.45
CA LEU A 93 5.64 0.75 -5.85
C LEU A 93 5.26 0.44 -4.40
N PHE A 94 5.51 -0.79 -3.98
CA PHE A 94 5.19 -1.27 -2.64
C PHE A 94 6.44 -1.25 -1.77
N VAL A 95 6.37 -0.50 -0.67
CA VAL A 95 7.47 -0.30 0.28
C VAL A 95 7.07 -0.89 1.63
N SER A 96 7.93 -1.69 2.21
CA SER A 96 7.74 -2.20 3.56
C SER A 96 9.05 -2.64 4.19
N HIS A 97 9.17 -2.44 5.49
CA HIS A 97 10.27 -2.92 6.34
C HIS A 97 9.83 -4.07 7.26
N VAL A 98 8.60 -4.57 7.09
CA VAL A 98 8.07 -5.66 7.91
C VAL A 98 8.80 -6.97 7.58
N ASP A 99 9.32 -7.65 8.59
CA ASP A 99 10.09 -8.90 8.43
C ASP A 99 9.32 -9.97 7.66
N ALA A 100 8.00 -10.05 7.85
CA ALA A 100 7.13 -11.00 7.15
C ALA A 100 7.17 -10.85 5.62
N LEU A 101 7.54 -9.68 5.10
CA LEU A 101 7.65 -9.40 3.67
C LEU A 101 9.10 -9.34 3.17
N ALA A 102 10.08 -9.58 4.03
CA ALA A 102 11.49 -9.56 3.66
C ALA A 102 11.78 -10.55 2.53
N GLY A 103 12.45 -10.06 1.48
CA GLY A 103 12.82 -10.88 0.33
C GLY A 103 11.69 -11.23 -0.63
N GLN A 104 10.47 -10.77 -0.40
CA GLN A 104 9.35 -10.98 -1.32
C GLN A 104 9.56 -10.15 -2.61
N PRO A 105 9.19 -10.71 -3.79
CA PRO A 105 9.28 -9.99 -5.05
C PRO A 105 8.50 -8.67 -5.02
N HIS A 106 9.08 -7.60 -5.56
CA HIS A 106 8.48 -6.25 -5.62
C HIS A 106 8.28 -5.54 -4.28
N VAL A 107 8.71 -6.09 -3.17
CA VAL A 107 8.78 -5.37 -1.90
C VAL A 107 10.11 -4.61 -1.87
N LEU A 108 10.04 -3.30 -1.73
CA LEU A 108 11.19 -2.41 -1.65
C LEU A 108 11.36 -1.90 -0.22
N ASP A 109 12.60 -1.71 0.19
CA ASP A 109 12.93 -0.85 1.30
C ASP A 109 13.03 0.63 0.84
N GLU A 110 13.32 1.54 1.74
CA GLU A 110 13.42 2.97 1.40
C GLU A 110 14.46 3.23 0.31
N GLN A 111 15.64 2.62 0.43
CA GLN A 111 16.69 2.82 -0.57
C GLN A 111 16.30 2.23 -1.93
N GLY A 112 15.70 1.06 -1.94
CA GLY A 112 15.19 0.43 -3.16
C GLY A 112 14.13 1.27 -3.87
N TYR A 113 13.25 1.93 -3.10
CA TYR A 113 12.28 2.88 -3.64
C TYR A 113 12.94 4.10 -4.26
N LEU A 114 13.90 4.72 -3.55
CA LEU A 114 14.64 5.87 -4.04
C LEU A 114 15.44 5.55 -5.30
N ASP A 115 16.08 4.39 -5.36
CA ASP A 115 16.82 3.93 -6.53
C ASP A 115 15.90 3.70 -7.73
N ALA A 116 14.75 3.08 -7.52
CA ALA A 116 13.76 2.87 -8.58
C ALA A 116 13.18 4.20 -9.10
N ALA A 117 12.92 5.14 -8.20
CA ALA A 117 12.44 6.48 -8.56
C ALA A 117 13.49 7.28 -9.34
N ALA A 118 14.77 7.14 -9.00
CA ALA A 118 15.88 7.84 -9.69
C ALA A 118 16.18 7.26 -11.07
N GLN A 119 15.99 5.95 -11.28
CA GLN A 119 16.30 5.26 -12.53
C GLN A 119 15.13 5.23 -13.52
N GLY A 120 13.91 5.50 -13.04
CA GLY A 120 12.70 5.39 -13.82
C GLY A 120 12.43 6.59 -14.72
N GLU A 121 12.01 6.33 -15.94
CA GLU A 121 11.39 7.33 -16.82
C GLU A 121 9.98 7.73 -16.35
N LYS A 122 9.44 7.00 -15.36
CA LYS A 122 8.12 7.22 -14.77
C LYS A 122 8.25 7.77 -13.35
N LEU A 123 7.39 8.73 -13.03
CA LEU A 123 7.12 9.09 -11.65
C LEU A 123 6.32 7.95 -11.00
N TYR A 124 6.97 7.22 -10.11
CA TYR A 124 6.29 6.18 -9.34
C TYR A 124 5.57 6.79 -8.14
N LYS A 125 4.38 6.26 -7.87
CA LYS A 125 3.61 6.49 -6.65
C LYS A 125 4.02 5.46 -5.61
N ARG A 126 3.77 5.77 -4.35
CA ARG A 126 4.22 4.96 -3.23
C ARG A 126 3.04 4.40 -2.44
N ILE A 127 3.06 3.10 -2.19
CA ILE A 127 2.27 2.44 -1.17
C ILE A 127 3.24 1.90 -0.13
N GLU A 128 3.11 2.31 1.11
CA GLU A 128 3.92 1.80 2.20
C GLU A 128 3.06 1.10 3.25
N PHE A 129 3.49 -0.08 3.64
CA PHE A 129 2.89 -0.86 4.70
C PHE A 129 3.76 -0.85 5.95
N VAL A 130 3.17 -0.46 7.06
CA VAL A 130 3.80 -0.50 8.38
C VAL A 130 2.86 -1.12 9.41
N SER A 131 3.41 -1.71 10.46
CA SER A 131 2.64 -2.12 11.61
C SER A 131 2.80 -1.15 12.77
N LEU A 132 1.80 -1.07 13.65
CA LEU A 132 1.93 -0.30 14.89
C LEU A 132 3.08 -0.80 15.76
N GLN A 133 3.39 -2.09 15.68
CA GLN A 133 4.52 -2.68 16.40
C GLN A 133 5.86 -2.10 15.90
N ASP A 134 6.03 -1.92 14.59
CA ASP A 134 7.23 -1.30 14.03
C ASP A 134 7.32 0.18 14.40
N MET A 135 6.20 0.89 14.33
CA MET A 135 6.13 2.31 14.70
C MET A 135 6.47 2.51 16.17
N LYS A 136 5.96 1.68 17.07
CA LYS A 136 6.21 1.76 18.50
C LYS A 136 7.70 1.69 18.85
N GLY A 137 8.50 0.95 18.09
CA GLY A 137 9.95 0.87 18.28
C GLY A 137 10.72 2.12 17.83
N SER A 138 10.11 2.97 17.01
CA SER A 138 10.77 4.15 16.43
C SER A 138 10.79 5.34 17.40
N LYS A 139 11.94 6.01 17.52
CA LYS A 139 12.07 7.23 18.32
C LYS A 139 11.15 8.38 17.87
N TYR A 140 10.73 8.39 16.63
CA TYR A 140 9.79 9.38 16.08
C TYR A 140 8.35 9.17 16.54
N PHE A 141 8.06 8.01 17.12
CA PHE A 141 6.75 7.63 17.67
C PHE A 141 6.84 7.19 19.15
N GLY A 142 7.86 7.67 19.87
CA GLY A 142 8.02 7.42 21.30
C GLY A 142 8.82 6.17 21.68
N GLY A 143 9.47 5.52 20.73
CA GLY A 143 10.39 4.40 20.96
C GLY A 143 11.87 4.86 21.05
N GLU A 144 12.79 3.94 20.83
CA GLU A 144 14.24 4.15 21.01
C GLU A 144 15.04 4.06 19.71
N TYR A 145 14.56 3.33 18.70
CA TYR A 145 15.31 3.04 17.48
C TYR A 145 15.19 4.15 16.44
N ASP A 146 16.31 4.45 15.77
CA ASP A 146 16.34 5.41 14.65
C ASP A 146 15.86 4.75 13.35
N LYS A 147 14.58 4.64 13.21
CA LYS A 147 13.92 4.07 12.03
C LYS A 147 12.61 4.81 11.71
N LEU A 148 12.14 4.67 10.47
CA LEU A 148 10.85 5.21 10.00
C LEU A 148 10.75 6.75 10.05
N ARG A 149 11.87 7.46 9.99
CA ARG A 149 11.91 8.93 9.96
C ARG A 149 11.07 9.49 8.81
N HIS A 150 11.14 8.85 7.65
CA HIS A 150 10.44 9.27 6.44
C HIS A 150 8.90 9.32 6.62
N LEU A 151 8.33 8.55 7.56
CA LEU A 151 6.90 8.63 7.85
C LEU A 151 6.46 10.00 8.38
N THR A 152 7.38 10.76 8.96
CA THR A 152 7.12 12.11 9.46
C THR A 152 7.42 13.21 8.45
N GLU A 153 8.08 12.88 7.35
CA GLU A 153 8.57 13.82 6.35
C GLU A 153 7.73 13.82 5.06
N LEU A 154 7.06 12.72 4.77
CA LEU A 154 6.20 12.59 3.60
C LEU A 154 4.78 13.09 3.86
N ASN A 155 4.14 13.57 2.83
CA ASN A 155 2.73 13.98 2.87
C ASN A 155 1.87 12.79 2.41
N TRP A 156 1.41 12.05 3.37
CA TRP A 156 0.57 10.86 3.17
C TRP A 156 -0.88 11.19 2.85
#